data_374d2615f6afd2ae41482713dba1e4e2
#
_entry.id   374d2615f6afd2ae41482713dba1e4e2
#
_cell.length_a   1.000
_cell.length_b   1.000
_cell.length_c   1.000
_cell.angle_alpha   90.00
_cell.angle_beta   90.00
_cell.angle_gamma   90.00
#
_symmetry.space_group_name_H-M   'P 1'
#
loop_
_entity.id
_entity.type
_entity.pdbx_description
1 polymer ?
#
loop_
_entity_poly.entity_id
_entity_poly.type
_entity_poly.pdbx_seq_one_letter_code
_entity_poly.pdbx_strand_id
1 'polypeptide(L)'
;MVIHEYGNIEAEKILVLHPMLLTGAFAAKLFAPLSDRYCIIAPDLSAHGQASSSEFVSAENEAAQILCYLKEKGYTDIALTFGISLGARVALELLKDDDIHWKCIVLDGAPVYKNARFLRFVYTAVFLSKWKKARKCKGFAQKKMTALFGEAGKVMGSTFESMGEKSLRNIIAACSRFDFYPYPKDVQQRMYFEFGSKEIDARQAKTILCRYPFVHIALHKGYGHCQYMAAEKKAYLAMLEARMKQKV
;
A
#
# COMPACT_ATOMS: atom_id res chain seq x y z
N MET A 1 -8.80 11.19 -6.63
CA MET A 1 -8.59 9.72 -6.69
C MET A 1 -9.39 9.14 -7.85
N VAL A 2 -8.95 8.06 -8.47
CA VAL A 2 -9.71 7.27 -9.45
C VAL A 2 -9.76 5.84 -8.94
N ILE A 3 -10.95 5.24 -8.86
CA ILE A 3 -11.12 3.88 -8.33
C ILE A 3 -11.52 2.95 -9.46
N HIS A 4 -10.82 1.82 -9.55
CA HIS A 4 -11.07 0.79 -10.55
C HIS A 4 -11.62 -0.46 -9.87
N GLU A 5 -12.56 -1.12 -10.54
CA GLU A 5 -13.07 -2.43 -10.16
C GLU A 5 -12.75 -3.44 -11.25
N TYR A 6 -12.30 -4.63 -10.88
CA TYR A 6 -11.94 -5.72 -11.76
C TYR A 6 -12.60 -7.02 -11.30
N GLY A 7 -12.93 -7.89 -12.23
CA GLY A 7 -13.48 -9.20 -11.94
C GLY A 7 -15.00 -9.20 -11.71
N ASN A 8 -15.48 -10.12 -10.88
CA ASN A 8 -16.90 -10.29 -10.63
C ASN A 8 -17.42 -9.25 -9.62
N ILE A 9 -18.09 -8.21 -10.10
CA ILE A 9 -18.57 -7.08 -9.29
C ILE A 9 -19.61 -7.46 -8.23
N GLU A 10 -20.29 -8.59 -8.37
CA GLU A 10 -21.28 -9.08 -7.39
C GLU A 10 -20.62 -9.92 -6.27
N ALA A 11 -19.36 -10.34 -6.46
CA ALA A 11 -18.66 -11.16 -5.49
C ALA A 11 -18.14 -10.36 -4.30
N GLU A 12 -17.58 -11.09 -3.31
CA GLU A 12 -16.88 -10.49 -2.17
C GLU A 12 -15.75 -9.55 -2.63
N LYS A 13 -15.51 -8.49 -1.84
CA LYS A 13 -14.62 -7.39 -2.22
C LYS A 13 -13.20 -7.60 -1.68
N ILE A 14 -12.21 -7.42 -2.56
CA ILE A 14 -10.79 -7.29 -2.20
C ILE A 14 -10.38 -5.86 -2.49
N LEU A 15 -9.92 -5.13 -1.48
CA LEU A 15 -9.36 -3.79 -1.63
C LEU A 15 -7.84 -3.87 -1.72
N VAL A 16 -7.26 -3.38 -2.82
CA VAL A 16 -5.82 -3.42 -3.11
C VAL A 16 -5.26 -2.01 -3.19
N LEU A 17 -4.39 -1.65 -2.25
CA LEU A 17 -3.77 -0.33 -2.14
C LEU A 17 -2.30 -0.39 -2.55
N HIS A 18 -1.97 0.26 -3.66
CA HIS A 18 -0.65 0.20 -4.29
C HIS A 18 0.43 0.97 -3.50
N PRO A 19 1.73 0.59 -3.64
CA PRO A 19 2.83 1.33 -3.06
C PRO A 19 3.10 2.64 -3.83
N MET A 20 3.91 3.52 -3.25
CA MET A 20 4.38 4.72 -3.93
C MET A 20 4.97 4.39 -5.31
N LEU A 21 4.66 5.21 -6.29
CA LEU A 21 5.09 5.15 -7.70
C LEU A 21 4.43 4.05 -8.56
N LEU A 22 3.65 3.14 -8.01
CA LEU A 22 2.84 2.20 -8.79
C LEU A 22 1.41 2.75 -8.99
N THR A 23 0.54 1.93 -9.55
CA THR A 23 -0.88 2.26 -9.82
C THR A 23 -1.78 1.16 -9.29
N GLY A 24 -3.06 1.47 -9.09
CA GLY A 24 -4.08 0.47 -8.72
C GLY A 24 -4.15 -0.67 -9.74
N ALA A 25 -4.20 -0.32 -11.03
CA ALA A 25 -4.21 -1.31 -12.11
C ALA A 25 -2.98 -2.24 -12.09
N PHE A 26 -1.79 -1.73 -11.73
CA PHE A 26 -0.60 -2.57 -11.62
C PHE A 26 -0.66 -3.50 -10.40
N ALA A 27 -1.09 -2.99 -9.24
CA ALA A 27 -1.22 -3.78 -8.03
C ALA A 27 -2.30 -4.87 -8.16
N ALA A 28 -3.42 -4.56 -8.85
CA ALA A 28 -4.50 -5.50 -9.10
C ALA A 28 -4.06 -6.74 -9.91
N LYS A 29 -2.99 -6.65 -10.72
CA LYS A 29 -2.46 -7.79 -11.50
C LYS A 29 -2.06 -8.98 -10.63
N LEU A 30 -1.67 -8.76 -9.37
CA LEU A 30 -1.40 -9.85 -8.43
C LEU A 30 -2.65 -10.72 -8.20
N PHE A 31 -3.82 -10.09 -8.20
CA PHE A 31 -5.10 -10.71 -7.89
C PHE A 31 -5.87 -11.19 -9.13
N ALA A 32 -5.33 -11.01 -10.34
CA ALA A 32 -5.97 -11.46 -11.57
C ALA A 32 -6.43 -12.94 -11.53
N PRO A 33 -5.68 -13.89 -10.91
CA PRO A 33 -6.15 -15.27 -10.77
C PRO A 33 -7.39 -15.44 -9.87
N LEU A 34 -7.78 -14.42 -9.12
CA LEU A 34 -8.95 -14.44 -8.22
C LEU A 34 -10.15 -13.67 -8.79
N SER A 35 -10.02 -13.06 -9.97
CA SER A 35 -11.04 -12.16 -10.54
C SER A 35 -12.40 -12.81 -10.81
N ASP A 36 -12.43 -14.11 -11.05
CA ASP A 36 -13.71 -14.84 -11.23
C ASP A 36 -14.49 -15.01 -9.91
N ARG A 37 -13.78 -14.96 -8.77
CA ARG A 37 -14.34 -15.22 -7.43
C ARG A 37 -14.49 -13.99 -6.56
N TYR A 38 -13.82 -12.91 -6.92
CA TYR A 38 -13.78 -11.66 -6.14
C TYR A 38 -13.91 -10.44 -7.04
N CYS A 39 -14.49 -9.39 -6.48
CA CYS A 39 -14.37 -8.04 -7.02
C CYS A 39 -13.12 -7.38 -6.45
N ILE A 40 -12.19 -6.97 -7.31
CA ILE A 40 -10.93 -6.35 -6.94
C ILE A 40 -11.08 -4.84 -7.08
N ILE A 41 -11.12 -4.13 -5.97
CA ILE A 41 -11.18 -2.67 -5.89
C ILE A 41 -9.75 -2.15 -5.77
N ALA A 42 -9.29 -1.40 -6.77
CA ALA A 42 -7.91 -0.94 -6.84
C ALA A 42 -7.84 0.56 -7.17
N PRO A 43 -7.84 1.44 -6.17
CA PRO A 43 -7.73 2.88 -6.40
C PRO A 43 -6.34 3.27 -6.91
N ASP A 44 -6.31 4.21 -7.87
CA ASP A 44 -5.14 5.06 -8.10
C ASP A 44 -5.14 6.15 -7.05
N LEU A 45 -4.24 6.05 -6.08
CA LEU A 45 -4.05 7.09 -5.07
C LEU A 45 -3.70 8.42 -5.73
N SER A 46 -4.01 9.53 -5.10
CA SER A 46 -3.72 10.87 -5.64
C SER A 46 -2.24 10.99 -6.06
N ALA A 47 -1.96 11.71 -7.14
CA ALA A 47 -0.68 11.83 -7.82
C ALA A 47 -0.16 10.54 -8.51
N HIS A 48 -0.96 9.48 -8.62
CA HIS A 48 -0.58 8.23 -9.29
C HIS A 48 -1.59 7.86 -10.40
N GLY A 49 -1.13 7.09 -11.37
CA GLY A 49 -1.97 6.52 -12.42
C GLY A 49 -2.88 7.54 -13.11
N GLN A 50 -4.18 7.22 -13.21
CA GLN A 50 -5.19 8.12 -13.77
C GLN A 50 -5.53 9.31 -12.84
N ALA A 51 -5.15 9.24 -11.55
CA ALA A 51 -5.24 10.35 -10.60
C ALA A 51 -3.96 11.21 -10.54
N SER A 52 -3.08 11.12 -11.53
CA SER A 52 -1.80 11.83 -11.57
C SER A 52 -1.90 13.36 -11.54
N SER A 53 -3.03 13.92 -11.96
CA SER A 53 -3.31 15.38 -11.90
C SER A 53 -3.76 15.86 -10.52
N SER A 54 -4.18 14.96 -9.61
CA SER A 54 -4.57 15.30 -8.25
C SER A 54 -3.36 15.37 -7.32
N GLU A 55 -3.48 16.13 -6.23
CA GLU A 55 -2.42 16.22 -5.22
C GLU A 55 -2.64 15.19 -4.12
N PHE A 56 -1.60 14.41 -3.79
CA PHE A 56 -1.59 13.61 -2.56
C PHE A 56 -1.43 14.55 -1.36
N VAL A 57 -2.46 14.66 -0.54
CA VAL A 57 -2.49 15.54 0.65
C VAL A 57 -1.98 14.79 1.88
N SER A 58 -2.61 13.67 2.25
CA SER A 58 -2.21 12.82 3.37
C SER A 58 -2.84 11.42 3.23
N ALA A 59 -2.37 10.45 4.04
CA ALA A 59 -2.95 9.12 4.08
C ALA A 59 -4.40 9.13 4.58
N GLU A 60 -4.72 10.03 5.52
CA GLU A 60 -6.06 10.24 6.06
C GLU A 60 -7.02 10.77 4.97
N ASN A 61 -6.54 11.67 4.11
CA ASN A 61 -7.33 12.19 2.98
C ASN A 61 -7.59 11.10 1.94
N GLU A 62 -6.61 10.27 1.61
CA GLU A 62 -6.78 9.14 0.70
C GLU A 62 -7.79 8.13 1.30
N ALA A 63 -7.66 7.79 2.57
CA ALA A 63 -8.59 6.89 3.26
C ALA A 63 -10.03 7.44 3.24
N ALA A 64 -10.23 8.73 3.52
CA ALA A 64 -11.55 9.36 3.48
C ALA A 64 -12.22 9.25 2.11
N GLN A 65 -11.47 9.43 1.01
CA GLN A 65 -11.99 9.28 -0.35
C GLN A 65 -12.38 7.81 -0.64
N ILE A 66 -11.59 6.84 -0.18
CA ILE A 66 -11.90 5.41 -0.36
C ILE A 66 -13.15 5.03 0.46
N LEU A 67 -13.23 5.47 1.73
CA LEU A 67 -14.40 5.22 2.59
C LEU A 67 -15.68 5.80 1.99
N CYS A 68 -15.63 7.02 1.47
CA CYS A 68 -16.76 7.63 0.78
C CYS A 68 -17.24 6.74 -0.37
N TYR A 69 -16.32 6.30 -1.24
CA TYR A 69 -16.65 5.40 -2.34
C TYR A 69 -17.25 4.06 -1.87
N LEU A 70 -16.65 3.40 -0.87
CA LEU A 70 -17.14 2.12 -0.36
C LEU A 70 -18.56 2.27 0.20
N LYS A 71 -18.82 3.34 0.96
CA LYS A 71 -20.13 3.63 1.55
C LYS A 71 -21.18 3.99 0.48
N GLU A 72 -20.81 4.78 -0.52
CA GLU A 72 -21.70 5.11 -1.66
C GLU A 72 -22.11 3.86 -2.46
N LYS A 73 -21.19 2.87 -2.57
CA LYS A 73 -21.45 1.58 -3.21
C LYS A 73 -22.17 0.57 -2.30
N GLY A 74 -22.34 0.86 -1.03
CA GLY A 74 -22.88 -0.08 -0.04
C GLY A 74 -21.94 -1.25 0.26
N TYR A 75 -20.64 -1.09 0.06
CA TYR A 75 -19.62 -2.12 0.34
C TYR A 75 -19.21 -2.07 1.80
N THR A 76 -19.95 -2.77 2.64
CA THR A 76 -19.74 -2.81 4.10
C THR A 76 -18.89 -3.99 4.57
N ASP A 77 -18.67 -4.98 3.70
CA ASP A 77 -17.85 -6.17 3.96
C ASP A 77 -16.69 -6.27 2.98
N ILE A 78 -15.46 -6.19 3.50
CA ILE A 78 -14.23 -6.34 2.70
C ILE A 78 -13.52 -7.63 3.09
N ALA A 79 -13.48 -8.61 2.17
CA ALA A 79 -12.88 -9.92 2.40
C ALA A 79 -11.37 -9.84 2.64
N LEU A 80 -10.69 -8.94 1.91
CA LEU A 80 -9.27 -8.65 2.09
C LEU A 80 -9.01 -7.17 1.86
N THR A 81 -8.35 -6.53 2.82
CA THR A 81 -7.69 -5.23 2.64
C THR A 81 -6.19 -5.49 2.52
N PHE A 82 -5.66 -5.30 1.32
CA PHE A 82 -4.25 -5.52 1.03
C PHE A 82 -3.57 -4.19 0.73
N GLY A 83 -2.70 -3.77 1.62
CA GLY A 83 -1.92 -2.53 1.48
C GLY A 83 -0.44 -2.80 1.33
N ILE A 84 0.21 -2.13 0.37
CA ILE A 84 1.64 -2.27 0.09
C ILE A 84 2.33 -0.94 0.39
N SER A 85 3.28 -0.89 1.32
CA SER A 85 4.09 0.30 1.63
C SER A 85 3.22 1.55 1.90
N LEU A 86 3.19 2.55 1.01
CA LEU A 86 2.26 3.68 1.09
C LEU A 86 0.81 3.23 1.20
N GLY A 87 0.40 2.22 0.42
CA GLY A 87 -0.94 1.65 0.50
C GLY A 87 -1.24 1.02 1.86
N ALA A 88 -0.24 0.40 2.51
CA ALA A 88 -0.39 -0.10 3.88
C ALA A 88 -0.59 1.05 4.90
N ARG A 89 0.06 2.20 4.67
CA ARG A 89 -0.14 3.39 5.49
C ARG A 89 -1.57 3.95 5.33
N VAL A 90 -2.11 3.93 4.12
CA VAL A 90 -3.51 4.33 3.85
C VAL A 90 -4.48 3.29 4.45
N ALA A 91 -4.19 1.99 4.32
CA ALA A 91 -5.01 0.93 4.92
C ALA A 91 -5.18 1.13 6.43
N LEU A 92 -4.11 1.46 7.14
CA LEU A 92 -4.17 1.75 8.58
C LEU A 92 -5.12 2.91 8.92
N GLU A 93 -5.31 3.89 8.04
CA GLU A 93 -6.31 4.94 8.25
C GLU A 93 -7.75 4.44 8.01
N LEU A 94 -7.95 3.57 7.01
CA LEU A 94 -9.26 2.98 6.72
C LEU A 94 -9.80 2.16 7.90
N LEU A 95 -8.92 1.42 8.59
CA LEU A 95 -9.29 0.56 9.72
C LEU A 95 -9.81 1.31 10.96
N LYS A 96 -9.83 2.63 10.93
CA LYS A 96 -10.43 3.48 11.98
C LYS A 96 -11.94 3.65 11.80
N ASP A 97 -12.47 3.22 10.65
CA ASP A 97 -13.90 3.27 10.35
C ASP A 97 -14.57 1.96 10.80
N ASP A 98 -15.53 2.08 11.69
CA ASP A 98 -16.25 0.96 12.31
C ASP A 98 -17.50 0.54 11.50
N ASP A 99 -17.89 1.30 10.46
CA ASP A 99 -19.05 0.97 9.63
C ASP A 99 -18.73 -0.11 8.59
N ILE A 100 -17.42 -0.37 8.35
CA ILE A 100 -16.96 -1.37 7.40
C ILE A 100 -16.32 -2.54 8.15
N HIS A 101 -16.76 -3.75 7.83
CA HIS A 101 -16.22 -4.97 8.37
C HIS A 101 -15.01 -5.44 7.56
N TRP A 102 -13.82 -5.31 8.14
CA TRP A 102 -12.53 -5.71 7.54
C TRP A 102 -12.21 -7.16 7.95
N LYS A 103 -12.50 -8.17 7.08
CA LYS A 103 -12.37 -9.59 7.42
C LYS A 103 -10.92 -10.07 7.53
N CYS A 104 -10.05 -9.64 6.64
CA CYS A 104 -8.63 -9.94 6.62
C CYS A 104 -7.84 -8.71 6.19
N ILE A 105 -6.76 -8.40 6.90
CA ILE A 105 -5.98 -7.18 6.67
C ILE A 105 -4.52 -7.58 6.53
N VAL A 106 -3.93 -7.37 5.36
CA VAL A 106 -2.51 -7.69 5.10
C VAL A 106 -1.76 -6.43 4.68
N LEU A 107 -0.71 -6.12 5.41
CA LEU A 107 0.08 -4.89 5.32
C LEU A 107 1.54 -5.25 5.00
N ASP A 108 1.90 -5.21 3.70
CA ASP A 108 3.25 -5.54 3.24
C ASP A 108 4.15 -4.30 3.25
N GLY A 109 5.26 -4.37 3.96
CA GLY A 109 6.23 -3.27 4.08
C GLY A 109 5.64 -2.01 4.72
N ALA A 110 4.75 -2.14 5.70
CA ALA A 110 4.07 -1.02 6.33
C ALA A 110 5.02 -0.07 7.07
N PRO A 111 5.07 1.24 6.72
CA PRO A 111 5.92 2.21 7.40
C PRO A 111 5.27 2.70 8.71
N VAL A 112 5.46 1.99 9.82
CA VAL A 112 4.83 2.26 11.12
C VAL A 112 5.82 2.94 12.07
N TYR A 113 6.12 4.19 11.81
CA TYR A 113 7.04 4.99 12.63
C TYR A 113 6.27 6.01 13.49
N LYS A 114 6.50 6.03 14.80
CA LYS A 114 5.89 7.07 15.66
C LYS A 114 6.29 8.48 15.19
N ASN A 115 7.59 8.68 14.91
CA ASN A 115 8.11 9.93 14.37
C ASN A 115 9.55 9.73 13.86
N ALA A 116 9.73 9.47 12.60
CA ALA A 116 11.05 9.26 11.99
C ALA A 116 11.58 10.55 11.34
N ARG A 117 11.76 11.63 12.10
CA ARG A 117 12.20 12.95 11.59
C ARG A 117 13.47 12.90 10.77
N PHE A 118 14.48 12.16 11.25
CA PHE A 118 15.75 12.02 10.54
C PHE A 118 15.57 11.26 9.22
N LEU A 119 14.84 10.16 9.24
CA LEU A 119 14.54 9.37 8.04
C LEU A 119 13.75 10.22 7.03
N ARG A 120 12.76 10.98 7.49
CA ARG A 120 12.00 11.94 6.67
C ARG A 120 12.93 12.97 6.01
N PHE A 121 13.85 13.55 6.77
CA PHE A 121 14.80 14.52 6.22
C PHE A 121 15.67 13.89 5.12
N VAL A 122 16.29 12.73 5.40
CA VAL A 122 17.14 12.01 4.44
C VAL A 122 16.36 11.62 3.20
N TYR A 123 15.17 10.99 3.33
CA TYR A 123 14.36 10.60 2.19
C TYR A 123 13.90 11.80 1.37
N THR A 124 13.49 12.88 2.04
CA THR A 124 13.11 14.11 1.34
C THR A 124 14.26 14.65 0.49
N ALA A 125 15.46 14.76 1.06
CA ALA A 125 16.64 15.25 0.34
C ALA A 125 16.99 14.35 -0.86
N VAL A 126 17.04 13.04 -0.64
CA VAL A 126 17.40 12.05 -1.67
C VAL A 126 16.36 12.02 -2.78
N PHE A 127 15.07 11.90 -2.44
CA PHE A 127 14.00 11.79 -3.44
C PHE A 127 13.84 13.08 -4.23
N LEU A 128 13.92 14.25 -3.60
CA LEU A 128 13.85 15.54 -4.32
C LEU A 128 15.03 15.76 -5.24
N SER A 129 16.24 15.40 -4.82
CA SER A 129 17.42 15.48 -5.69
C SER A 129 17.24 14.63 -6.96
N LYS A 130 16.80 13.38 -6.78
CA LYS A 130 16.53 12.47 -7.91
C LYS A 130 15.36 12.96 -8.78
N TRP A 131 14.31 13.48 -8.15
CA TRP A 131 13.13 14.01 -8.85
C TRP A 131 13.48 15.24 -9.70
N LYS A 132 14.24 16.19 -9.15
CA LYS A 132 14.74 17.34 -9.91
C LYS A 132 15.55 16.93 -11.13
N LYS A 133 16.39 15.89 -10.98
CA LYS A 133 17.16 15.32 -12.10
C LYS A 133 16.25 14.67 -13.14
N ALA A 134 15.27 13.87 -12.72
CA ALA A 134 14.31 13.22 -13.60
C ALA A 134 13.50 14.23 -14.44
N ARG A 135 13.08 15.32 -13.83
CA ARG A 135 12.33 16.40 -14.52
C ARG A 135 13.16 17.16 -15.55
N LYS A 136 14.48 17.28 -15.34
CA LYS A 136 15.38 17.91 -16.33
C LYS A 136 15.61 17.03 -17.57
N CYS A 137 15.57 15.72 -17.40
CA CYS A 137 15.84 14.75 -18.46
C CYS A 137 14.64 13.80 -18.59
N LYS A 138 13.63 14.20 -19.36
CA LYS A 138 12.39 13.43 -19.60
C LYS A 138 12.71 12.01 -20.09
N GLY A 139 12.06 11.00 -19.52
CA GLY A 139 12.28 9.59 -19.84
C GLY A 139 13.51 8.95 -19.16
N PHE A 140 14.35 9.74 -18.46
CA PHE A 140 15.52 9.22 -17.78
C PHE A 140 15.19 8.28 -16.62
N ALA A 141 14.27 8.72 -15.76
CA ALA A 141 13.84 7.89 -14.62
C ALA A 141 13.13 6.63 -15.11
N GLN A 142 12.24 6.76 -16.10
CA GLN A 142 11.56 5.62 -16.70
C GLN A 142 12.56 4.58 -17.25
N LYS A 143 13.54 5.01 -18.09
CA LYS A 143 14.56 4.13 -18.65
C LYS A 143 15.37 3.42 -17.56
N LYS A 144 15.84 4.16 -16.56
CA LYS A 144 16.64 3.61 -15.45
C LYS A 144 15.85 2.62 -14.59
N MET A 145 14.62 2.96 -14.22
CA MET A 145 13.78 2.08 -13.41
C MET A 145 13.33 0.85 -14.18
N THR A 146 13.04 0.98 -15.49
CA THR A 146 12.73 -0.18 -16.35
C THR A 146 13.87 -1.18 -16.38
N ALA A 147 15.12 -0.71 -16.48
CA ALA A 147 16.30 -1.58 -16.47
C ALA A 147 16.47 -2.34 -15.14
N LEU A 148 16.00 -1.77 -14.01
CA LEU A 148 16.11 -2.38 -12.69
C LEU A 148 14.92 -3.27 -12.32
N PHE A 149 13.69 -2.90 -12.72
CA PHE A 149 12.43 -3.49 -12.23
C PHE A 149 11.48 -3.91 -13.38
N GLY A 150 11.93 -3.93 -14.62
CA GLY A 150 11.11 -4.33 -15.77
C GLY A 150 9.84 -3.49 -15.93
N GLU A 151 8.69 -4.14 -16.09
CA GLU A 151 7.39 -3.46 -16.29
C GLU A 151 7.02 -2.57 -15.09
N ALA A 152 7.24 -3.02 -13.88
CA ALA A 152 7.04 -2.21 -12.69
C ALA A 152 7.87 -0.92 -12.73
N GLY A 153 9.13 -1.03 -13.13
CA GLY A 153 10.04 0.11 -13.27
C GLY A 153 9.60 1.12 -14.32
N LYS A 154 8.95 0.66 -15.40
CA LYS A 154 8.36 1.55 -16.41
C LYS A 154 7.27 2.43 -15.80
N VAL A 155 6.34 1.82 -15.05
CA VAL A 155 5.27 2.55 -14.36
C VAL A 155 5.84 3.49 -13.30
N MET A 156 6.75 3.00 -12.45
CA MET A 156 7.39 3.77 -11.39
C MET A 156 8.11 5.01 -11.92
N GLY A 157 8.86 4.85 -13.01
CA GLY A 157 9.61 5.95 -13.64
C GLY A 157 8.69 7.02 -14.21
N SER A 158 7.64 6.62 -14.91
CA SER A 158 6.63 7.54 -15.47
C SER A 158 5.92 8.32 -14.35
N THR A 159 5.46 7.63 -13.31
CA THR A 159 4.81 8.26 -12.15
C THR A 159 5.76 9.23 -11.43
N PHE A 160 7.03 8.85 -11.27
CA PHE A 160 8.02 9.70 -10.62
C PHE A 160 8.30 11.00 -11.39
N GLU A 161 8.31 10.92 -12.72
CA GLU A 161 8.51 12.10 -13.58
C GLU A 161 7.29 13.03 -13.60
N SER A 162 6.08 12.50 -13.52
CA SER A 162 4.83 13.28 -13.53
C SER A 162 4.45 13.85 -12.17
N MET A 163 4.85 13.20 -11.07
CA MET A 163 4.46 13.56 -9.71
C MET A 163 4.90 14.99 -9.33
N GLY A 164 4.00 15.75 -8.69
CA GLY A 164 4.31 17.07 -8.16
C GLY A 164 5.22 17.03 -6.93
N GLU A 165 6.06 18.05 -6.72
CA GLU A 165 6.96 18.15 -5.55
C GLU A 165 6.19 18.06 -4.24
N LYS A 166 5.03 18.73 -4.15
CA LYS A 166 4.21 18.76 -2.94
C LYS A 166 3.69 17.37 -2.59
N SER A 167 3.17 16.63 -3.57
CA SER A 167 2.75 15.24 -3.40
C SER A 167 3.89 14.34 -2.94
N LEU A 168 5.07 14.46 -3.55
CA LEU A 168 6.26 13.71 -3.15
C LEU A 168 6.64 13.95 -1.67
N ARG A 169 6.65 15.22 -1.24
CA ARG A 169 6.92 15.60 0.16
C ARG A 169 5.86 15.06 1.12
N ASN A 170 4.59 15.14 0.74
CA ASN A 170 3.47 14.68 1.56
C ASN A 170 3.49 13.14 1.71
N ILE A 171 3.79 12.39 0.65
CA ILE A 171 3.95 10.94 0.70
C ILE A 171 5.09 10.55 1.65
N ILE A 172 6.26 11.20 1.54
CA ILE A 172 7.39 10.92 2.44
C ILE A 172 7.02 11.27 3.89
N ALA A 173 6.27 12.34 4.11
CA ALA A 173 5.78 12.72 5.44
C ALA A 173 4.81 11.67 6.01
N ALA A 174 3.85 11.20 5.22
CA ALA A 174 2.90 10.17 5.61
C ALA A 174 3.58 8.85 5.98
N CYS A 175 4.60 8.44 5.21
CA CYS A 175 5.39 7.23 5.48
C CYS A 175 6.41 7.39 6.63
N SER A 176 6.62 8.60 7.15
CA SER A 176 7.59 8.87 8.22
C SER A 176 6.95 9.10 9.59
N ARG A 177 5.63 9.12 9.66
CA ARG A 177 4.89 9.32 10.90
C ARG A 177 3.60 8.51 10.90
N PHE A 178 3.37 7.81 12.01
CA PHE A 178 2.14 7.10 12.29
C PHE A 178 1.72 7.36 13.74
N ASP A 179 0.54 7.92 13.92
CA ASP A 179 -0.07 8.10 15.23
C ASP A 179 -0.82 6.79 15.57
N PHE A 180 -0.25 5.99 16.47
CA PHE A 180 -0.77 4.66 16.82
C PHE A 180 -2.20 4.76 17.36
N TYR A 181 -3.16 4.52 16.49
CA TYR A 181 -4.57 4.43 16.84
C TYR A 181 -4.83 3.16 17.65
N PRO A 182 -5.66 3.20 18.72
CA PRO A 182 -5.92 2.04 19.56
C PRO A 182 -6.94 1.09 18.92
N TYR A 183 -6.53 0.37 17.87
CA TYR A 183 -7.41 -0.60 17.22
C TYR A 183 -7.96 -1.63 18.22
N PRO A 184 -9.27 -1.98 18.15
CA PRO A 184 -9.87 -3.02 18.95
C PRO A 184 -9.16 -4.37 18.80
N LYS A 185 -9.25 -5.24 19.80
CA LYS A 185 -8.57 -6.54 19.81
C LYS A 185 -8.95 -7.41 18.61
N ASP A 186 -10.22 -7.45 18.27
CA ASP A 186 -10.75 -8.23 17.13
C ASP A 186 -10.24 -7.72 15.78
N VAL A 187 -10.05 -6.40 15.62
CA VAL A 187 -9.39 -5.83 14.44
C VAL A 187 -7.92 -6.25 14.40
N GLN A 188 -7.20 -6.15 15.54
CA GLN A 188 -5.81 -6.55 15.60
C GLN A 188 -5.61 -8.02 15.22
N GLN A 189 -6.48 -8.94 15.66
CA GLN A 189 -6.41 -10.36 15.36
C GLN A 189 -6.52 -10.68 13.85
N ARG A 190 -7.11 -9.78 13.08
CA ARG A 190 -7.26 -9.87 11.62
C ARG A 190 -6.13 -9.17 10.83
N MET A 191 -5.17 -8.51 11.53
CA MET A 191 -4.06 -7.78 10.93
C MET A 191 -2.80 -8.64 10.81
N TYR A 192 -2.26 -8.70 9.61
CA TYR A 192 -1.01 -9.39 9.26
C TYR A 192 -0.03 -8.38 8.70
N PHE A 193 1.11 -8.20 9.37
CA PHE A 193 2.23 -7.40 8.88
C PHE A 193 3.26 -8.30 8.22
N GLU A 194 3.58 -8.02 6.96
CA GLU A 194 4.55 -8.75 6.16
C GLU A 194 5.78 -7.88 5.92
N PHE A 195 6.95 -8.42 6.22
CA PHE A 195 8.21 -7.71 6.00
C PHE A 195 9.26 -8.64 5.38
N GLY A 196 10.08 -8.10 4.48
CA GLY A 196 11.33 -8.73 4.13
C GLY A 196 12.35 -8.56 5.26
N SER A 197 13.11 -9.60 5.60
CA SER A 197 14.06 -9.54 6.72
C SER A 197 15.21 -8.55 6.53
N LYS A 198 15.43 -8.06 5.30
CA LYS A 198 16.47 -7.08 4.95
C LYS A 198 15.95 -5.64 4.86
N GLU A 199 14.64 -5.42 4.96
CA GLU A 199 14.09 -4.06 4.89
C GLU A 199 14.19 -3.32 6.23
N ILE A 200 14.25 -1.98 6.14
CA ILE A 200 14.37 -1.13 7.32
C ILE A 200 13.11 -1.16 8.18
N ASP A 201 11.93 -1.28 7.53
CA ASP A 201 10.62 -1.28 8.18
C ASP A 201 10.43 -2.53 9.08
N ALA A 202 11.09 -3.65 8.78
CA ALA A 202 11.08 -4.85 9.63
C ALA A 202 11.57 -4.58 11.07
N ARG A 203 12.39 -3.55 11.26
CA ARG A 203 12.86 -3.12 12.60
C ARG A 203 11.71 -2.61 13.47
N GLN A 204 10.58 -2.24 12.88
CA GLN A 204 9.38 -1.80 13.60
C GLN A 204 8.57 -2.97 14.21
N ALA A 205 8.85 -4.23 13.84
CA ALA A 205 8.12 -5.40 14.30
C ALA A 205 7.93 -5.44 15.83
N LYS A 206 9.01 -5.17 16.57
CA LYS A 206 8.96 -5.11 18.05
C LYS A 206 8.06 -3.98 18.57
N THR A 207 8.12 -2.81 17.94
CA THR A 207 7.29 -1.65 18.30
C THR A 207 5.82 -1.92 17.99
N ILE A 208 5.55 -2.56 16.84
CA ILE A 208 4.19 -2.96 16.43
C ILE A 208 3.60 -3.93 17.46
N LEU A 209 4.30 -5.00 17.81
CA LEU A 209 3.84 -5.99 18.80
C LEU A 209 3.63 -5.37 20.19
N CYS A 210 4.46 -4.42 20.58
CA CYS A 210 4.28 -3.71 21.85
C CYS A 210 3.00 -2.86 21.88
N ARG A 211 2.59 -2.31 20.74
CA ARG A 211 1.39 -1.46 20.61
C ARG A 211 0.13 -2.26 20.26
N TYR A 212 0.31 -3.31 19.51
CA TYR A 212 -0.74 -4.18 18.98
C TYR A 212 -0.40 -5.64 19.27
N PRO A 213 -0.64 -6.12 20.51
CA PRO A 213 -0.17 -7.45 20.94
C PRO A 213 -0.90 -8.63 20.27
N PHE A 214 -1.98 -8.36 19.55
CA PHE A 214 -2.80 -9.40 18.92
C PHE A 214 -2.62 -9.50 17.40
N VAL A 215 -1.72 -8.70 16.79
CA VAL A 215 -1.44 -8.77 15.36
C VAL A 215 -0.49 -9.93 15.02
N HIS A 216 -0.49 -10.32 13.77
CA HIS A 216 0.44 -11.31 13.22
C HIS A 216 1.59 -10.60 12.50
N ILE A 217 2.84 -11.04 12.70
CA ILE A 217 4.00 -10.52 11.98
C ILE A 217 4.74 -11.67 11.32
N ALA A 218 5.01 -11.54 10.02
CA ALA A 218 5.84 -12.46 9.27
C ALA A 218 7.10 -11.76 8.72
N LEU A 219 8.26 -12.42 8.84
CA LEU A 219 9.53 -11.95 8.31
C LEU A 219 10.02 -12.90 7.22
N HIS A 220 9.99 -12.47 5.97
CA HIS A 220 10.44 -13.25 4.82
C HIS A 220 11.94 -13.21 4.70
N LYS A 221 12.61 -14.32 5.08
CA LYS A 221 14.08 -14.42 5.15
C LYS A 221 14.73 -14.18 3.79
N GLY A 222 15.67 -13.27 3.75
CA GLY A 222 16.49 -12.99 2.57
C GLY A 222 15.90 -11.94 1.62
N TYR A 223 14.65 -11.53 1.80
CA TYR A 223 13.97 -10.54 0.96
C TYR A 223 14.10 -9.12 1.51
N GLY A 224 14.10 -8.14 0.61
CA GLY A 224 13.98 -6.71 0.90
C GLY A 224 12.52 -6.24 0.86
N HIS A 225 12.33 -4.91 0.80
CA HIS A 225 11.04 -4.24 0.84
C HIS A 225 10.10 -4.70 -0.30
N CYS A 226 8.97 -5.29 0.05
CA CYS A 226 7.96 -5.86 -0.87
C CYS A 226 8.53 -6.88 -1.89
N GLN A 227 9.74 -7.37 -1.66
CA GLN A 227 10.45 -8.22 -2.62
C GLN A 227 9.90 -9.64 -2.66
N TYR A 228 9.47 -10.19 -1.51
CA TYR A 228 8.91 -11.54 -1.44
C TYR A 228 7.65 -11.67 -2.32
N MET A 229 6.74 -10.74 -2.19
CA MET A 229 5.53 -10.68 -3.03
C MET A 229 5.89 -10.63 -4.54
N ALA A 230 6.90 -9.84 -4.91
CA ALA A 230 7.30 -9.67 -6.31
C ALA A 230 7.98 -10.93 -6.87
N ALA A 231 8.80 -11.63 -6.07
CA ALA A 231 9.55 -12.82 -6.46
C ALA A 231 8.69 -14.09 -6.44
N GLU A 232 7.86 -14.26 -5.40
CA GLU A 232 7.15 -15.50 -5.11
C GLU A 232 5.62 -15.33 -5.25
N LYS A 233 5.17 -14.73 -6.35
CA LYS A 233 3.76 -14.33 -6.58
C LYS A 233 2.74 -15.42 -6.28
N LYS A 234 3.00 -16.67 -6.75
CA LYS A 234 2.07 -17.80 -6.54
C LYS A 234 1.97 -18.19 -5.07
N ALA A 235 3.11 -18.31 -4.39
CA ALA A 235 3.17 -18.65 -2.96
C ALA A 235 2.55 -17.53 -2.12
N TYR A 236 2.82 -16.27 -2.48
CA TYR A 236 2.27 -15.11 -1.79
C TYR A 236 0.75 -15.05 -1.92
N LEU A 237 0.21 -15.25 -3.14
CA LEU A 237 -1.23 -15.28 -3.37
C LEU A 237 -1.91 -16.42 -2.61
N ALA A 238 -1.33 -17.62 -2.61
CA ALA A 238 -1.84 -18.77 -1.84
C ALA A 238 -1.87 -18.48 -0.33
N MET A 239 -0.86 -17.79 0.19
CA MET A 239 -0.82 -17.32 1.58
C MET A 239 -1.97 -16.35 1.88
N LEU A 240 -2.23 -15.37 0.99
CA LEU A 240 -3.35 -14.42 1.14
C LEU A 240 -4.70 -15.17 1.16
N GLU A 241 -4.92 -16.11 0.24
CA GLU A 241 -6.14 -16.92 0.20
C GLU A 241 -6.31 -17.78 1.48
N ALA A 242 -5.22 -18.33 2.01
CA ALA A 242 -5.26 -19.10 3.26
C ALA A 242 -5.69 -18.23 4.45
N ARG A 243 -5.21 -16.98 4.52
CA ARG A 243 -5.60 -16.02 5.57
C ARG A 243 -7.05 -15.58 5.47
N MET A 244 -7.54 -15.30 4.26
CA MET A 244 -8.96 -14.97 4.06
C MET A 244 -9.91 -16.07 4.52
N LYS A 245 -9.46 -17.34 4.56
CA LYS A 245 -10.26 -18.48 5.01
C LYS A 245 -10.19 -18.74 6.51
N GLN A 246 -9.26 -18.09 7.23
CA GLN A 246 -9.16 -18.25 8.69
C GLN A 246 -10.35 -17.54 9.34
N LYS A 247 -11.12 -18.31 10.13
CA LYS A 247 -12.14 -17.72 11.01
C LYS A 247 -11.42 -17.22 12.27
N VAL A 248 -11.44 -15.92 12.48
CA VAL A 248 -10.95 -15.26 13.70
C VAL A 248 -12.11 -15.14 14.68
#